data_5cf3cd32730542372113eaa27920c302
#
_entry.id   5cf3cd32730542372113eaa27920c302
#
_cell.length_a   1.000
_cell.length_b   1.000
_cell.length_c   1.000
_cell.angle_alpha   90.00
_cell.angle_beta   90.00
_cell.angle_gamma   90.00
#
_symmetry.space_group_name_H-M   'P 1'
#
loop_
_entity.id
_entity.type
_entity.pdbx_description
1 polymer ?
#
loop_
_entity_poly.entity_id
_entity_poly.type
_entity_poly.pdbx_seq_one_letter_code
_entity_poly.pdbx_strand_id
1 'polypeptide(L)'
;MLLKDKVAIITGGAGVNGLGFASARMMAAQGARVVILDLDKAQPASVAATLGQQHMGVVADVTDKASCDAAIKAVMEKMGQIDILFNNAGITQPRKTMEITAADYEAVLDVSLRGALYMSQAVLPHMRARKQGSIICTSSVSAQRGGGILGGPHYSAAKAGVLGLARAMARECGVDNIRVNCITPGLIETDINKGLIPADRMTDILSNIPMNRIGEPNDVAGCVVFLASDLSKYCTGITLDVNGGMLIH
;
A
#
# COMPACT_ATOMS: atom_id res chain seq x y z
N MET A 1 19.28 12.31 -0.24
CA MET A 1 18.57 11.02 -0.33
C MET A 1 17.89 10.75 1.00
N LEU A 2 16.56 10.70 1.01
CA LEU A 2 15.76 10.57 2.23
C LEU A 2 15.77 9.14 2.82
N LEU A 3 16.05 8.12 2.00
CA LEU A 3 15.97 6.72 2.37
C LEU A 3 17.29 5.97 2.15
N LYS A 4 18.42 6.69 2.22
CA LYS A 4 19.74 6.09 2.02
C LYS A 4 19.94 4.90 2.94
N ASP A 5 20.39 3.78 2.38
CA ASP A 5 20.69 2.50 3.05
C ASP A 5 19.49 1.82 3.74
N LYS A 6 18.27 2.33 3.59
CA LYS A 6 17.04 1.69 4.09
C LYS A 6 16.62 0.52 3.20
N VAL A 7 16.03 -0.51 3.80
CA VAL A 7 15.38 -1.62 3.09
C VAL A 7 13.88 -1.43 3.16
N ALA A 8 13.25 -1.32 1.98
CA ALA A 8 11.81 -1.08 1.84
C ALA A 8 11.13 -2.25 1.13
N ILE A 9 10.15 -2.85 1.77
CA ILE A 9 9.31 -3.92 1.23
C ILE A 9 8.00 -3.30 0.75
N ILE A 10 7.60 -3.64 -0.47
CA ILE A 10 6.36 -3.17 -1.10
C ILE A 10 5.54 -4.39 -1.55
N THR A 11 4.35 -4.57 -1.00
CA THR A 11 3.42 -5.62 -1.43
C THR A 11 2.56 -5.15 -2.60
N GLY A 12 2.25 -6.04 -3.57
CA GLY A 12 1.53 -5.65 -4.78
C GLY A 12 2.31 -4.64 -5.60
N GLY A 13 3.63 -4.79 -5.65
CA GLY A 13 4.53 -3.80 -6.22
C GLY A 13 4.93 -4.06 -7.67
N ALA A 14 4.48 -5.15 -8.31
CA ALA A 14 4.93 -5.51 -9.63
C ALA A 14 4.08 -4.93 -10.79
N GLY A 15 2.92 -4.35 -10.50
CA GLY A 15 2.13 -3.64 -11.52
C GLY A 15 2.79 -2.32 -11.91
N VAL A 16 3.39 -2.25 -13.10
CA VAL A 16 4.26 -1.13 -13.53
C VAL A 16 3.58 0.24 -13.59
N ASN A 17 2.27 0.29 -13.77
CA ASN A 17 1.47 1.52 -13.72
C ASN A 17 0.68 1.65 -12.40
N GLY A 18 1.06 0.87 -11.37
CA GLY A 18 0.40 0.88 -10.07
C GLY A 18 1.12 1.74 -9.03
N LEU A 19 0.40 1.98 -7.91
CA LEU A 19 0.91 2.74 -6.77
C LEU A 19 2.15 2.10 -6.15
N GLY A 20 2.16 0.75 -6.07
CA GLY A 20 3.27 -0.01 -5.50
C GLY A 20 4.57 0.20 -6.27
N PHE A 21 4.55 0.06 -7.59
CA PHE A 21 5.74 0.24 -8.41
C PHE A 21 6.22 1.70 -8.46
N ALA A 22 5.30 2.67 -8.56
CA ALA A 22 5.66 4.09 -8.49
C ALA A 22 6.36 4.43 -7.17
N SER A 23 5.84 3.90 -6.04
CA SER A 23 6.46 4.05 -4.72
C SER A 23 7.83 3.36 -4.66
N ALA A 24 7.95 2.14 -5.19
CA ALA A 24 9.20 1.41 -5.27
C ALA A 24 10.27 2.21 -6.03
N ARG A 25 9.93 2.72 -7.20
CA ARG A 25 10.81 3.55 -8.04
C ARG A 25 11.24 4.83 -7.31
N MET A 26 10.30 5.52 -6.68
CA MET A 26 10.61 6.75 -5.95
C MET A 26 11.45 6.47 -4.70
N MET A 27 11.19 5.40 -3.96
CA MET A 27 12.04 4.98 -2.83
C MET A 27 13.45 4.61 -3.28
N ALA A 28 13.60 3.88 -4.41
CA ALA A 28 14.89 3.56 -4.99
C ALA A 28 15.67 4.82 -5.37
N ALA A 29 15.03 5.81 -6.00
CA ALA A 29 15.61 7.10 -6.32
C ALA A 29 16.05 7.90 -5.07
N GLN A 30 15.43 7.63 -3.91
CA GLN A 30 15.81 8.20 -2.61
C GLN A 30 16.86 7.36 -1.86
N GLY A 31 17.43 6.33 -2.49
CA GLY A 31 18.55 5.54 -1.95
C GLY A 31 18.14 4.30 -1.16
N ALA A 32 16.87 3.90 -1.18
CA ALA A 32 16.44 2.66 -0.58
C ALA A 32 16.83 1.44 -1.43
N ARG A 33 17.16 0.33 -0.78
CA ARG A 33 17.12 -1.00 -1.39
C ARG A 33 15.68 -1.49 -1.33
N VAL A 34 15.08 -1.68 -2.49
CA VAL A 34 13.65 -2.01 -2.60
C VAL A 34 13.47 -3.51 -2.78
N VAL A 35 12.45 -4.06 -2.10
CA VAL A 35 11.97 -5.42 -2.29
C VAL A 35 10.52 -5.37 -2.77
N ILE A 36 10.28 -5.88 -3.97
CA ILE A 36 8.94 -6.00 -4.56
C ILE A 36 8.39 -7.39 -4.22
N LEU A 37 7.29 -7.43 -3.47
CA LEU A 37 6.53 -8.64 -3.22
C LEU A 37 5.26 -8.66 -4.06
N ASP A 38 5.05 -9.74 -4.80
CA ASP A 38 3.84 -9.93 -5.60
C ASP A 38 3.62 -11.42 -5.90
N LEU A 39 2.49 -11.76 -6.49
CA LEU A 39 2.20 -13.11 -6.97
C LEU A 39 3.16 -13.49 -8.11
N ASP A 40 3.44 -14.78 -8.28
CA ASP A 40 4.37 -15.29 -9.30
C ASP A 40 4.02 -14.82 -10.72
N LYS A 41 2.73 -14.78 -11.07
CA LYS A 41 2.25 -14.29 -12.38
C LYS A 41 2.63 -12.83 -12.67
N ALA A 42 2.92 -12.03 -11.66
CA ALA A 42 3.35 -10.64 -11.79
C ALA A 42 4.87 -10.50 -11.98
N GLN A 43 5.62 -11.59 -11.90
CA GLN A 43 7.07 -11.67 -12.11
C GLN A 43 7.87 -10.63 -11.30
N PRO A 44 7.74 -10.59 -9.98
CA PRO A 44 8.31 -9.53 -9.15
C PRO A 44 9.84 -9.42 -9.29
N ALA A 45 10.55 -10.52 -9.55
CA ALA A 45 12.00 -10.52 -9.74
C ALA A 45 12.40 -9.73 -11.00
N SER A 46 11.70 -9.95 -12.12
CA SER A 46 11.94 -9.23 -13.38
C SER A 46 11.63 -7.74 -13.23
N VAL A 47 10.54 -7.40 -12.53
CA VAL A 47 10.16 -6.01 -12.28
C VAL A 47 11.18 -5.31 -11.37
N ALA A 48 11.62 -5.94 -10.28
CA ALA A 48 12.63 -5.38 -9.39
C ALA A 48 13.96 -5.13 -10.11
N ALA A 49 14.36 -6.01 -11.02
CA ALA A 49 15.59 -5.88 -11.80
C ALA A 49 15.59 -4.61 -12.67
N THR A 50 14.44 -4.10 -13.10
CA THR A 50 14.33 -2.83 -13.84
C THR A 50 14.77 -1.62 -13.02
N LEU A 51 14.73 -1.72 -11.70
CA LEU A 51 15.16 -0.65 -10.78
C LEU A 51 16.67 -0.68 -10.48
N GLY A 52 17.35 -1.79 -10.79
CA GLY A 52 18.79 -1.98 -10.56
C GLY A 52 19.10 -3.26 -9.80
N GLN A 53 20.36 -3.70 -9.86
CA GLN A 53 20.84 -4.99 -9.31
C GLN A 53 20.75 -5.10 -7.77
N GLN A 54 20.69 -3.98 -7.06
CA GLN A 54 20.59 -3.92 -5.61
C GLN A 54 19.18 -4.18 -5.07
N HIS A 55 18.18 -4.24 -5.96
CA HIS A 55 16.78 -4.47 -5.62
C HIS A 55 16.44 -5.96 -5.74
N MET A 56 15.34 -6.37 -5.11
CA MET A 56 14.94 -7.77 -5.04
C MET A 56 13.45 -7.92 -5.35
N GLY A 57 13.09 -8.95 -6.11
CA GLY A 57 11.70 -9.38 -6.22
C GLY A 57 11.52 -10.71 -5.49
N VAL A 58 10.41 -10.85 -4.79
CA VAL A 58 10.05 -12.07 -4.06
C VAL A 58 8.61 -12.45 -4.39
N VAL A 59 8.38 -13.71 -4.73
CA VAL A 59 7.03 -14.23 -4.90
C VAL A 59 6.40 -14.43 -3.52
N ALA A 60 5.23 -13.82 -3.31
CA ALA A 60 4.48 -13.98 -2.08
C ALA A 60 2.98 -13.78 -2.31
N ASP A 61 2.17 -14.63 -1.70
CA ASP A 61 0.73 -14.42 -1.54
C ASP A 61 0.46 -13.85 -0.15
N VAL A 62 -0.01 -12.61 -0.09
CA VAL A 62 -0.29 -11.92 1.18
C VAL A 62 -1.46 -12.54 1.94
N THR A 63 -2.30 -13.36 1.28
CA THR A 63 -3.42 -14.07 1.93
C THR A 63 -2.96 -15.33 2.68
N ASP A 64 -1.73 -15.80 2.41
CA ASP A 64 -1.13 -16.95 3.08
C ASP A 64 -0.03 -16.50 4.06
N LYS A 65 -0.27 -16.77 5.35
CA LYS A 65 0.68 -16.42 6.42
C LYS A 65 2.04 -17.09 6.25
N ALA A 66 2.05 -18.36 5.82
CA ALA A 66 3.31 -19.09 5.62
C ALA A 66 4.11 -18.51 4.45
N SER A 67 3.44 -18.11 3.37
CA SER A 67 4.05 -17.39 2.24
C SER A 67 4.65 -16.05 2.68
N CYS A 68 3.94 -15.27 3.51
CA CYS A 68 4.45 -14.02 4.06
C CYS A 68 5.73 -14.24 4.90
N ASP A 69 5.71 -15.23 5.80
CA ASP A 69 6.85 -15.53 6.67
C ASP A 69 8.07 -16.01 5.86
N ALA A 70 7.86 -16.87 4.87
CA ALA A 70 8.93 -17.35 3.99
C ALA A 70 9.54 -16.20 3.17
N ALA A 71 8.71 -15.28 2.66
CA ALA A 71 9.16 -14.11 1.94
C ALA A 71 10.03 -13.18 2.82
N ILE A 72 9.60 -12.91 4.05
CA ILE A 72 10.36 -12.08 4.98
C ILE A 72 11.66 -12.75 5.40
N LYS A 73 11.69 -14.08 5.60
CA LYS A 73 12.92 -14.84 5.84
C LYS A 73 13.91 -14.64 4.69
N ALA A 74 13.49 -14.82 3.45
CA ALA A 74 14.35 -14.62 2.28
C ALA A 74 14.87 -13.18 2.17
N VAL A 75 14.05 -12.19 2.51
CA VAL A 75 14.46 -10.77 2.56
C VAL A 75 15.54 -10.57 3.63
N MET A 76 15.36 -11.11 4.82
CA MET A 76 16.34 -10.99 5.91
C MET A 76 17.67 -11.68 5.58
N GLU A 77 17.63 -12.85 4.95
CA GLU A 77 18.85 -13.56 4.49
C GLU A 77 19.64 -12.74 3.46
N LYS A 78 18.96 -12.06 2.54
CA LYS A 78 19.58 -11.29 1.45
C LYS A 78 19.96 -9.86 1.85
N MET A 79 19.07 -9.17 2.56
CA MET A 79 19.18 -7.73 2.84
C MET A 79 19.70 -7.42 4.25
N GLY A 80 19.54 -8.35 5.20
CA GLY A 80 20.03 -8.24 6.58
C GLY A 80 19.19 -7.33 7.48
N GLN A 81 18.25 -6.56 6.93
CA GLN A 81 17.40 -5.63 7.68
C GLN A 81 16.09 -5.33 6.96
N ILE A 82 15.12 -4.79 7.71
CA ILE A 82 13.86 -4.26 7.19
C ILE A 82 13.56 -2.96 7.93
N ASP A 83 13.44 -1.86 7.20
CA ASP A 83 13.18 -0.52 7.76
C ASP A 83 11.76 -0.03 7.44
N ILE A 84 11.24 -0.42 6.27
CA ILE A 84 9.99 0.08 5.74
C ILE A 84 9.16 -1.09 5.20
N LEU A 85 7.86 -1.11 5.56
CA LEU A 85 6.86 -1.95 4.92
C LEU A 85 5.77 -1.06 4.33
N PHE A 86 5.57 -1.16 3.03
CA PHE A 86 4.42 -0.56 2.36
C PHE A 86 3.40 -1.65 2.00
N ASN A 87 2.37 -1.80 2.84
CA ASN A 87 1.21 -2.66 2.61
C ASN A 87 0.33 -2.02 1.53
N ASN A 88 0.61 -2.35 0.28
CA ASN A 88 -0.10 -1.80 -0.88
C ASN A 88 -0.97 -2.83 -1.60
N ALA A 89 -0.69 -4.13 -1.46
CA ALA A 89 -1.51 -5.16 -2.08
C ALA A 89 -2.99 -4.97 -1.78
N GLY A 90 -3.82 -5.08 -2.80
CA GLY A 90 -5.26 -4.89 -2.69
C GLY A 90 -5.96 -5.16 -4.01
N ILE A 91 -7.21 -5.56 -3.93
CA ILE A 91 -8.10 -5.73 -5.08
C ILE A 91 -9.39 -4.94 -4.86
N THR A 92 -10.01 -4.52 -5.94
CA THR A 92 -11.30 -3.83 -5.92
C THR A 92 -12.30 -4.55 -6.79
N GLN A 93 -13.57 -4.47 -6.42
CA GLN A 93 -14.69 -5.04 -7.18
C GLN A 93 -15.87 -4.08 -7.13
N PRO A 94 -16.38 -3.58 -8.27
CA PRO A 94 -17.49 -2.62 -8.35
C PRO A 94 -18.85 -3.37 -8.26
N ARG A 95 -19.06 -4.09 -7.16
CA ARG A 95 -20.31 -4.82 -6.92
C ARG A 95 -21.25 -4.05 -6.01
N LYS A 96 -22.56 -4.15 -6.25
CA LYS A 96 -23.59 -3.65 -5.35
C LYS A 96 -23.82 -4.64 -4.21
N THR A 97 -24.42 -4.20 -3.10
CA THR A 97 -24.59 -4.99 -1.88
C THR A 97 -25.21 -6.38 -2.13
N MET A 98 -26.25 -6.44 -2.94
CA MET A 98 -26.96 -7.72 -3.22
C MET A 98 -26.23 -8.63 -4.23
N GLU A 99 -25.18 -8.13 -4.87
CA GLU A 99 -24.38 -8.88 -5.85
C GLU A 99 -23.13 -9.50 -5.22
N ILE A 100 -22.79 -9.10 -3.98
CA ILE A 100 -21.58 -9.55 -3.29
C ILE A 100 -21.80 -10.98 -2.82
N THR A 101 -21.03 -11.91 -3.37
CA THR A 101 -20.98 -13.29 -2.88
C THR A 101 -20.03 -13.41 -1.68
N ALA A 102 -20.10 -14.54 -0.95
CA ALA A 102 -19.15 -14.84 0.11
C ALA A 102 -17.69 -14.84 -0.41
N ALA A 103 -17.47 -15.42 -1.59
CA ALA A 103 -16.15 -15.46 -2.22
C ALA A 103 -15.64 -14.07 -2.62
N ASP A 104 -16.50 -13.18 -3.13
CA ASP A 104 -16.13 -11.78 -3.42
C ASP A 104 -15.72 -11.05 -2.13
N TYR A 105 -16.50 -11.23 -1.06
CA TYR A 105 -16.25 -10.63 0.25
C TYR A 105 -14.91 -11.09 0.82
N GLU A 106 -14.69 -12.41 0.88
CA GLU A 106 -13.46 -13.02 1.39
C GLU A 106 -12.26 -12.57 0.58
N ALA A 107 -12.30 -12.62 -0.75
CA ALA A 107 -11.18 -12.23 -1.60
C ALA A 107 -10.72 -10.79 -1.33
N VAL A 108 -11.65 -9.84 -1.21
CA VAL A 108 -11.31 -8.43 -1.00
C VAL A 108 -10.76 -8.19 0.41
N LEU A 109 -11.36 -8.81 1.44
CA LEU A 109 -10.90 -8.67 2.82
C LEU A 109 -9.56 -9.37 3.04
N ASP A 110 -9.39 -10.55 2.47
CA ASP A 110 -8.17 -11.35 2.64
C ASP A 110 -6.96 -10.65 2.04
N VAL A 111 -7.07 -10.15 0.82
CA VAL A 111 -5.94 -9.44 0.22
C VAL A 111 -5.68 -8.10 0.92
N SER A 112 -6.73 -7.29 1.15
CA SER A 112 -6.55 -5.90 1.59
C SER A 112 -6.31 -5.76 3.11
N LEU A 113 -7.05 -6.50 3.94
CA LEU A 113 -7.02 -6.35 5.40
C LEU A 113 -6.17 -7.44 6.06
N ARG A 114 -6.48 -8.72 5.78
CA ARG A 114 -5.72 -9.85 6.34
C ARG A 114 -4.27 -9.83 5.86
N GLY A 115 -4.03 -9.57 4.57
CA GLY A 115 -2.68 -9.45 4.02
C GLY A 115 -1.86 -8.35 4.68
N ALA A 116 -2.45 -7.18 4.94
CA ALA A 116 -1.77 -6.11 5.68
C ALA A 116 -1.40 -6.55 7.11
N LEU A 117 -2.27 -7.31 7.78
CA LEU A 117 -1.97 -7.88 9.10
C LEU A 117 -0.82 -8.90 9.02
N TYR A 118 -0.89 -9.87 8.11
CA TYR A 118 0.12 -10.93 8.00
C TYR A 118 1.50 -10.39 7.67
N MET A 119 1.59 -9.47 6.72
CA MET A 119 2.87 -8.82 6.38
C MET A 119 3.40 -7.99 7.55
N SER A 120 2.54 -7.26 8.27
CA SER A 120 2.96 -6.51 9.46
C SER A 120 3.47 -7.45 10.56
N GLN A 121 2.78 -8.56 10.82
CA GLN A 121 3.24 -9.58 11.78
C GLN A 121 4.58 -10.18 11.39
N ALA A 122 4.84 -10.39 10.11
CA ALA A 122 6.10 -10.97 9.63
C ALA A 122 7.29 -10.01 9.80
N VAL A 123 7.12 -8.69 9.61
CA VAL A 123 8.22 -7.72 9.73
C VAL A 123 8.43 -7.21 11.17
N LEU A 124 7.38 -7.16 11.99
CA LEU A 124 7.44 -6.56 13.34
C LEU A 124 8.52 -7.14 14.25
N PRO A 125 8.79 -8.46 14.32
CA PRO A 125 9.88 -8.99 15.14
C PRO A 125 11.24 -8.38 14.79
N HIS A 126 11.54 -8.20 13.51
CA HIS A 126 12.78 -7.62 13.01
C HIS A 126 12.87 -6.11 13.30
N MET A 127 11.77 -5.38 13.13
CA MET A 127 11.71 -3.94 13.44
C MET A 127 11.81 -3.70 14.95
N ARG A 128 11.15 -4.51 15.80
CA ARG A 128 11.22 -4.43 17.26
C ARG A 128 12.63 -4.70 17.80
N ALA A 129 13.32 -5.70 17.25
CA ALA A 129 14.71 -5.99 17.63
C ALA A 129 15.65 -4.81 17.39
N ARG A 130 15.35 -3.98 16.38
CA ARG A 130 16.15 -2.80 16.02
C ARG A 130 15.61 -1.49 16.59
N LYS A 131 14.44 -1.52 17.25
CA LYS A 131 13.73 -0.33 17.76
C LYS A 131 13.55 0.75 16.68
N GLN A 132 13.23 0.33 15.46
CA GLN A 132 13.10 1.21 14.31
C GLN A 132 12.23 0.58 13.22
N GLY A 133 11.29 1.34 12.67
CA GLY A 133 10.48 0.90 11.53
C GLY A 133 9.44 1.93 11.09
N SER A 134 9.02 1.81 9.82
CA SER A 134 7.86 2.54 9.28
C SER A 134 6.98 1.59 8.50
N ILE A 135 5.73 1.43 8.94
CA ILE A 135 4.70 0.66 8.26
C ILE A 135 3.70 1.64 7.67
N ILE A 136 3.46 1.55 6.37
CA ILE A 136 2.49 2.36 5.65
C ILE A 136 1.44 1.43 5.06
N CYS A 137 0.16 1.73 5.28
CA CYS A 137 -0.95 0.91 4.81
C CYS A 137 -1.80 1.69 3.82
N THR A 138 -2.08 1.09 2.66
CA THR A 138 -2.97 1.68 1.65
C THR A 138 -4.43 1.41 2.02
N SER A 139 -5.11 2.46 2.48
CA SER A 139 -6.56 2.50 2.59
C SER A 139 -7.17 3.07 1.30
N SER A 140 -8.21 3.89 1.40
CA SER A 140 -8.89 4.54 0.27
C SER A 140 -9.81 5.64 0.77
N VAL A 141 -10.06 6.64 -0.06
CA VAL A 141 -11.16 7.60 0.16
C VAL A 141 -12.50 6.87 0.32
N SER A 142 -12.66 5.67 -0.28
CA SER A 142 -13.87 4.84 -0.14
C SER A 142 -14.10 4.36 1.30
N ALA A 143 -13.05 4.22 2.10
CA ALA A 143 -13.16 3.88 3.51
C ALA A 143 -13.80 4.99 4.36
N GLN A 144 -13.66 6.23 3.93
CA GLN A 144 -14.08 7.42 4.65
C GLN A 144 -15.45 7.92 4.20
N ARG A 145 -15.69 7.97 2.87
CA ARG A 145 -16.94 8.49 2.30
C ARG A 145 -17.98 7.42 1.94
N GLY A 146 -17.63 6.15 2.02
CA GLY A 146 -18.53 5.05 1.69
C GLY A 146 -18.70 4.82 0.19
N GLY A 147 -17.84 3.94 -0.37
CA GLY A 147 -17.93 3.53 -1.77
C GLY A 147 -17.33 4.55 -2.74
N GLY A 148 -17.55 4.28 -4.01
CA GLY A 148 -17.02 5.08 -5.11
C GLY A 148 -17.31 4.40 -6.44
N ILE A 149 -16.70 4.90 -7.51
CA ILE A 149 -16.92 4.40 -8.87
C ILE A 149 -16.42 2.97 -9.02
N LEU A 150 -15.32 2.64 -8.33
CA LEU A 150 -14.55 1.41 -8.52
C LEU A 150 -14.61 0.43 -7.34
N GLY A 151 -15.16 0.82 -6.20
CA GLY A 151 -15.19 0.01 -5.00
C GLY A 151 -16.60 -0.21 -4.45
N GLY A 152 -16.99 -1.48 -4.25
CA GLY A 152 -18.23 -1.85 -3.60
C GLY A 152 -18.18 -1.73 -2.07
N PRO A 153 -19.30 -2.06 -1.37
CA PRO A 153 -19.39 -1.99 0.10
C PRO A 153 -18.34 -2.82 0.83
N HIS A 154 -18.02 -4.03 0.35
CA HIS A 154 -17.00 -4.91 0.93
C HIS A 154 -15.59 -4.33 0.79
N TYR A 155 -15.29 -3.64 -0.33
CA TYR A 155 -14.03 -2.91 -0.49
C TYR A 155 -13.91 -1.75 0.51
N SER A 156 -14.99 -0.96 0.65
CA SER A 156 -15.04 0.13 1.63
C SER A 156 -14.85 -0.39 3.05
N ALA A 157 -15.50 -1.51 3.39
CA ALA A 157 -15.36 -2.16 4.69
C ALA A 157 -13.91 -2.65 4.94
N ALA A 158 -13.28 -3.32 3.95
CA ALA A 158 -11.90 -3.76 4.04
C ALA A 158 -10.94 -2.58 4.26
N LYS A 159 -11.09 -1.51 3.47
CA LYS A 159 -10.23 -0.32 3.56
C LYS A 159 -10.48 0.50 4.83
N ALA A 160 -11.71 0.52 5.37
CA ALA A 160 -12.00 1.07 6.70
C ALA A 160 -11.36 0.22 7.82
N GLY A 161 -11.41 -1.12 7.68
CA GLY A 161 -10.70 -2.03 8.58
C GLY A 161 -9.20 -1.77 8.64
N VAL A 162 -8.56 -1.46 7.51
CA VAL A 162 -7.13 -1.08 7.44
C VAL A 162 -6.85 0.17 8.29
N LEU A 163 -7.73 1.18 8.29
CA LEU A 163 -7.56 2.38 9.14
C LEU A 163 -7.58 2.01 10.64
N GLY A 164 -8.52 1.15 11.05
CA GLY A 164 -8.61 0.66 12.42
C GLY A 164 -7.38 -0.15 12.83
N LEU A 165 -6.96 -1.10 11.96
CA LEU A 165 -5.78 -1.92 12.16
C LEU A 165 -4.51 -1.07 12.35
N ALA A 166 -4.28 -0.12 11.46
CA ALA A 166 -3.10 0.74 11.50
C ALA A 166 -3.05 1.62 12.77
N ARG A 167 -4.20 2.17 13.20
CA ARG A 167 -4.28 2.96 14.44
C ARG A 167 -3.99 2.13 15.68
N ALA A 168 -4.49 0.88 15.74
CA ALA A 168 -4.20 -0.04 16.84
C ALA A 168 -2.71 -0.40 16.86
N MET A 169 -2.14 -0.78 15.72
CA MET A 169 -0.70 -1.07 15.61
C MET A 169 0.18 0.14 15.94
N ALA A 170 -0.23 1.36 15.58
CA ALA A 170 0.52 2.57 15.91
C ALA A 170 0.63 2.78 17.44
N ARG A 171 -0.44 2.52 18.20
CA ARG A 171 -0.43 2.58 19.66
C ARG A 171 0.45 1.50 20.28
N GLU A 172 0.34 0.28 19.76
CA GLU A 172 1.10 -0.88 20.25
C GLU A 172 2.60 -0.73 19.99
N CYS A 173 2.97 -0.32 18.76
CA CYS A 173 4.35 -0.36 18.29
C CYS A 173 5.15 0.93 18.57
N GLY A 174 4.49 2.00 19.02
CA GLY A 174 5.15 3.28 19.31
C GLY A 174 6.26 3.21 20.34
N VAL A 175 6.11 2.37 21.38
CA VAL A 175 7.14 2.09 22.40
C VAL A 175 8.40 1.46 21.83
N ASP A 176 8.30 0.86 20.67
CA ASP A 176 9.41 0.26 19.93
C ASP A 176 9.98 1.21 18.84
N ASN A 177 9.56 2.48 18.85
CA ASN A 177 9.95 3.47 17.83
C ASN A 177 9.58 3.02 16.39
N ILE A 178 8.48 2.29 16.26
CA ILE A 178 7.91 1.86 14.98
C ILE A 178 6.67 2.70 14.70
N ARG A 179 6.66 3.39 13.57
CA ARG A 179 5.54 4.23 13.14
C ARG A 179 4.62 3.43 12.22
N VAL A 180 3.33 3.59 12.38
CA VAL A 180 2.33 2.96 11.52
C VAL A 180 1.33 4.02 11.06
N ASN A 181 1.20 4.22 9.75
CA ASN A 181 0.35 5.24 9.17
C ASN A 181 -0.44 4.70 7.98
N CYS A 182 -1.50 5.40 7.61
CA CYS A 182 -2.28 5.11 6.41
C CYS A 182 -2.17 6.22 5.38
N ILE A 183 -2.30 5.84 4.12
CA ILE A 183 -2.66 6.73 3.02
C ILE A 183 -4.07 6.41 2.53
N THR A 184 -4.81 7.42 2.09
CA THR A 184 -6.14 7.28 1.49
C THR A 184 -6.17 7.91 0.11
N PRO A 185 -5.70 7.17 -0.91
CA PRO A 185 -5.79 7.64 -2.28
C PRO A 185 -7.24 7.88 -2.70
N GLY A 186 -7.45 8.94 -3.48
CA GLY A 186 -8.67 9.20 -4.21
C GLY A 186 -8.72 8.40 -5.51
N LEU A 187 -9.21 9.04 -6.58
CA LEU A 187 -9.17 8.48 -7.92
C LEU A 187 -7.79 8.71 -8.52
N ILE A 188 -7.02 7.63 -8.67
CA ILE A 188 -5.65 7.64 -9.22
C ILE A 188 -5.64 6.81 -10.50
N GLU A 189 -5.07 7.32 -11.58
CA GLU A 189 -4.96 6.61 -12.85
C GLU A 189 -3.96 5.45 -12.73
N THR A 190 -4.47 4.21 -12.80
CA THR A 190 -3.70 2.98 -12.71
C THR A 190 -4.28 1.93 -13.67
N ASP A 191 -3.57 0.83 -13.90
CA ASP A 191 -4.09 -0.27 -14.72
C ASP A 191 -5.38 -0.89 -14.14
N ILE A 192 -5.60 -0.78 -12.83
CA ILE A 192 -6.81 -1.30 -12.17
C ILE A 192 -8.07 -0.58 -12.65
N ASN A 193 -7.99 0.71 -12.95
CA ASN A 193 -9.15 1.53 -13.31
C ASN A 193 -9.14 2.01 -14.76
N LYS A 194 -8.13 1.65 -15.53
CA LYS A 194 -8.02 2.02 -16.94
C LYS A 194 -9.21 1.48 -17.74
N GLY A 195 -9.95 2.39 -18.37
CA GLY A 195 -11.13 2.04 -19.18
C GLY A 195 -12.39 1.69 -18.37
N LEU A 196 -12.37 1.70 -17.05
CA LEU A 196 -13.54 1.44 -16.22
C LEU A 196 -14.44 2.68 -16.02
N ILE A 197 -13.91 3.87 -16.29
CA ILE A 197 -14.65 5.11 -16.16
C ILE A 197 -15.13 5.53 -17.55
N PRO A 198 -16.45 5.59 -17.77
CA PRO A 198 -17.01 6.07 -19.03
C PRO A 198 -16.60 7.52 -19.29
N ALA A 199 -16.23 7.82 -20.53
CA ALA A 199 -15.72 9.16 -20.91
C ALA A 199 -16.76 10.28 -20.67
N ASP A 200 -18.04 9.97 -20.85
CA ASP A 200 -19.15 10.91 -20.62
C ASP A 200 -19.33 11.27 -19.14
N ARG A 201 -18.85 10.45 -18.21
CA ARG A 201 -18.87 10.72 -16.77
C ARG A 201 -17.64 11.44 -16.25
N MET A 202 -16.61 11.61 -17.07
CA MET A 202 -15.32 12.17 -16.63
C MET A 202 -15.48 13.61 -16.14
N THR A 203 -16.22 14.45 -16.86
CA THR A 203 -16.45 15.85 -16.47
C THR A 203 -17.13 15.96 -15.11
N ASP A 204 -18.16 15.15 -14.86
CA ASP A 204 -18.85 15.13 -13.57
C ASP A 204 -17.96 14.65 -12.43
N ILE A 205 -17.09 13.68 -12.70
CA ILE A 205 -16.14 13.18 -11.72
C ILE A 205 -15.12 14.26 -11.38
N LEU A 206 -14.54 14.92 -12.38
CA LEU A 206 -13.53 15.96 -12.18
C LEU A 206 -14.11 17.18 -11.45
N SER A 207 -15.36 17.54 -11.70
CA SER A 207 -16.02 18.65 -10.98
C SER A 207 -16.14 18.43 -9.47
N ASN A 208 -16.09 17.16 -9.03
CA ASN A 208 -16.10 16.79 -7.61
C ASN A 208 -14.68 16.66 -6.99
N ILE A 209 -13.64 16.98 -7.76
CA ILE A 209 -12.25 16.99 -7.29
C ILE A 209 -11.75 18.44 -7.35
N PRO A 210 -11.53 19.12 -6.23
CA PRO A 210 -11.08 20.53 -6.21
C PRO A 210 -9.83 20.80 -7.06
N MET A 211 -8.88 19.86 -7.14
CA MET A 211 -7.71 20.00 -8.02
C MET A 211 -8.03 19.77 -9.51
N ASN A 212 -9.27 19.46 -9.87
CA ASN A 212 -9.80 19.29 -11.22
C ASN A 212 -8.96 18.35 -12.13
N ARG A 213 -8.38 17.31 -11.54
CA ARG A 213 -7.67 16.25 -12.25
C ARG A 213 -7.75 14.92 -11.51
N ILE A 214 -7.59 13.83 -12.24
CA ILE A 214 -7.28 12.52 -11.66
C ILE A 214 -5.85 12.57 -11.12
N GLY A 215 -5.60 11.90 -10.00
CA GLY A 215 -4.24 11.75 -9.46
C GLY A 215 -3.43 10.75 -10.29
N GLU A 216 -2.12 10.89 -10.21
CA GLU A 216 -1.15 9.97 -10.79
C GLU A 216 -0.50 9.10 -9.70
N PRO A 217 0.04 7.91 -10.04
CA PRO A 217 0.76 7.08 -9.06
C PRO A 217 1.88 7.82 -8.33
N ASN A 218 2.53 8.79 -8.98
CA ASN A 218 3.57 9.61 -8.38
C ASN A 218 3.05 10.59 -7.30
N ASP A 219 1.80 11.06 -7.38
CA ASP A 219 1.19 11.87 -6.32
C ASP A 219 1.13 11.08 -5.00
N VAL A 220 0.82 9.78 -5.10
CA VAL A 220 0.78 8.88 -3.95
C VAL A 220 2.19 8.50 -3.49
N ALA A 221 3.09 8.20 -4.43
CA ALA A 221 4.46 7.77 -4.12
C ALA A 221 5.24 8.81 -3.30
N GLY A 222 5.05 10.10 -3.57
CA GLY A 222 5.63 11.18 -2.78
C GLY A 222 5.21 11.16 -1.31
N CYS A 223 3.92 10.93 -1.06
CA CYS A 223 3.37 10.80 0.29
C CYS A 223 3.88 9.53 1.00
N VAL A 224 4.03 8.42 0.27
CA VAL A 224 4.62 7.18 0.81
C VAL A 224 6.08 7.39 1.19
N VAL A 225 6.90 8.07 0.36
CA VAL A 225 8.28 8.42 0.69
C VAL A 225 8.36 9.35 1.91
N PHE A 226 7.47 10.34 2.02
CA PHE A 226 7.37 11.18 3.22
C PHE A 226 7.14 10.32 4.47
N LEU A 227 6.13 9.44 4.46
CA LEU A 227 5.81 8.57 5.60
C LEU A 227 6.92 7.54 5.88
N ALA A 228 7.68 7.11 4.88
CA ALA A 228 8.81 6.20 5.02
C ALA A 228 10.05 6.87 5.63
N SER A 229 10.18 8.19 5.49
CA SER A 229 11.38 8.94 5.84
C SER A 229 11.31 9.57 7.25
N ASP A 230 12.45 10.13 7.68
CA ASP A 230 12.56 10.88 8.93
C ASP A 230 11.82 12.22 8.91
N LEU A 231 11.35 12.68 7.75
CA LEU A 231 10.48 13.87 7.65
C LEU A 231 9.17 13.67 8.43
N SER A 232 8.74 12.43 8.61
CA SER A 232 7.55 12.04 9.36
C SER A 232 7.85 11.35 10.70
N LYS A 233 9.03 11.57 11.27
CA LYS A 233 9.48 10.87 12.50
C LYS A 233 8.57 11.03 13.72
N TYR A 234 7.72 12.05 13.75
CA TYR A 234 6.73 12.27 14.82
C TYR A 234 5.28 11.99 14.37
N CYS A 235 5.10 11.36 13.19
CA CYS A 235 3.81 10.98 12.65
C CYS A 235 3.58 9.48 12.83
N THR A 236 2.64 9.09 13.69
CA THR A 236 2.17 7.71 13.82
C THR A 236 0.67 7.70 14.09
N GLY A 237 -0.05 6.71 13.55
CA GLY A 237 -1.50 6.60 13.67
C GLY A 237 -2.30 7.59 12.80
N ILE A 238 -1.63 8.36 11.93
CA ILE A 238 -2.31 9.31 11.04
C ILE A 238 -2.88 8.63 9.80
N THR A 239 -3.87 9.29 9.23
CA THR A 239 -4.39 9.03 7.89
C THR A 239 -4.03 10.22 7.01
N LEU A 240 -3.22 10.00 5.99
CA LEU A 240 -2.81 11.03 5.03
C LEU A 240 -3.66 10.91 3.77
N ASP A 241 -4.52 11.89 3.55
CA ASP A 241 -5.38 11.94 2.38
C ASP A 241 -4.60 12.38 1.14
N VAL A 242 -4.73 11.60 0.05
CA VAL A 242 -4.08 11.86 -1.24
C VAL A 242 -5.15 11.76 -2.32
N ASN A 243 -6.10 12.70 -2.31
CA ASN A 243 -7.34 12.57 -3.06
C ASN A 243 -7.72 13.83 -3.87
N GLY A 244 -6.83 14.82 -3.98
CA GLY A 244 -7.08 16.06 -4.73
C GLY A 244 -8.20 16.95 -4.14
N GLY A 245 -8.56 16.71 -2.87
CA GLY A 245 -9.69 17.39 -2.20
C GLY A 245 -11.04 16.72 -2.43
N MET A 246 -11.09 15.51 -3.02
CA MET A 246 -12.35 14.75 -3.20
C MET A 246 -13.07 14.50 -1.87
N LEU A 247 -12.34 14.44 -0.79
CA LEU A 247 -12.82 14.44 0.59
C LEU A 247 -11.95 15.40 1.41
N ILE A 248 -12.60 16.31 2.13
CA ILE A 248 -11.99 17.26 3.07
C ILE A 248 -12.69 17.05 4.41
N HIS A 249 -11.94 16.90 5.49
CA HIS A 249 -12.44 16.74 6.89
C HIS A 249 -12.54 18.09 7.59
#